data_98524fa322db176b38457103cb77ee7b
#
_entry.id   98524fa322db176b38457103cb77ee7b
#
_cell.length_a   1.000
_cell.length_b   1.000
_cell.length_c   1.000
_cell.angle_alpha   90.00
_cell.angle_beta   90.00
_cell.angle_gamma   90.00
#
_symmetry.space_group_name_H-M   'P 1'
#
loop_
_entity.id
_entity.type
_entity.pdbx_description
1 polymer ?
#
loop_
_entity_poly.entity_id
_entity_poly.type
_entity_poly.pdbx_seq_one_letter_code
_entity_poly.pdbx_strand_id
1 'polypeptide(L)'
;MLFACLLLANPLPAQEPPTIAYRVEVTPRDDDDLVSAIRAVSQLIKLEETAPTDGYGLLARARADLPRITEALRADGFWGGAVRIEIAGRDVTRPDASPQASDPANPLPVAVILTPGPRYRIGQILMRSEPVQEDALLEQAAADLRLAEGDPARPADILAAEAALLLALRRAGYPLASVVARDAVVDHDTKTMDITWRIAAGPLADFARPTVAGTTRTDPALLERLAARRLEGQPYSPERLERARRAMMGLGVFSFVRANEAPALSQDGRLPVHFQVQERPRHAVGGRLGFETNYGLTASGYWENRNIFGGAERLRLEGEVARIGETGVDNATYRAFATLRTPEFLGRDLQSVSQIGAVRERLRAYDRDAALASFTLEHRLSDTMAISGGPNYEEGRIGRDGDMNDFRLFGVMGTFRYDNTTNPLDPRQGQRFSISATPYYSALDSNKFARVLAIGSSYFDVTGDGGSVLALRAALGSAPGADRDEITLDKRFYAGGGGSVRGYTYQSIGPRDKGNRPLGGASLVETSIEWRQRLTRNWGMAAFLDAGSVGEDSKPDFGGLHAGTGLGVRYLTAIGPIRLDVGVPLNRQKDDPSFAIYIGFGQAF
;
A
#
# COMPACT_ATOMS: atom_id res chain seq x y z
N MET A 1 72.49 -28.08 27.72
CA MET A 1 71.74 -29.10 28.49
C MET A 1 70.99 -28.40 29.59
N LEU A 2 69.71 -28.27 29.49
CA LEU A 2 68.70 -28.18 30.58
C LEU A 2 67.34 -28.18 29.93
N PHE A 3 66.64 -29.32 30.01
CA PHE A 3 65.25 -29.48 29.54
C PHE A 3 64.34 -28.92 30.65
N ALA A 4 63.50 -27.91 30.26
CA ALA A 4 62.41 -27.42 31.10
C ALA A 4 61.09 -28.09 30.63
N CYS A 5 60.55 -29.01 31.42
CA CYS A 5 59.23 -29.61 31.26
C CYS A 5 58.17 -28.57 31.59
N LEU A 6 57.46 -28.07 30.58
CA LEU A 6 56.19 -27.31 30.76
C LEU A 6 55.07 -28.33 30.96
N LEU A 7 54.57 -28.47 32.19
CA LEU A 7 53.30 -29.13 32.50
C LEU A 7 52.16 -28.26 31.99
N LEU A 8 51.55 -28.65 30.89
CA LEU A 8 50.28 -28.15 30.43
C LEU A 8 49.17 -28.61 31.39
N ALA A 9 48.77 -27.77 32.33
CA ALA A 9 47.55 -27.98 33.09
C ALA A 9 46.36 -27.76 32.14
N ASN A 10 45.69 -28.85 31.75
CA ASN A 10 44.39 -28.76 31.10
C ASN A 10 43.41 -28.09 32.10
N PRO A 11 42.70 -26.98 31.70
CA PRO A 11 41.63 -26.48 32.53
C PRO A 11 40.54 -27.56 32.62
N LEU A 12 40.16 -27.93 33.82
CA LEU A 12 38.99 -28.77 34.08
C LEU A 12 37.78 -28.11 33.39
N PRO A 13 36.95 -28.85 32.62
CA PRO A 13 35.73 -28.30 32.10
C PRO A 13 34.87 -27.78 33.26
N ALA A 14 34.53 -26.51 33.24
CA ALA A 14 33.57 -25.97 34.19
C ALA A 14 32.28 -26.78 34.03
N GLN A 15 31.85 -27.48 35.09
CA GLN A 15 30.56 -28.16 35.10
C GLN A 15 29.50 -27.07 34.92
N GLU A 16 28.78 -27.13 33.81
CA GLU A 16 27.58 -26.29 33.63
C GLU A 16 26.64 -26.58 34.81
N PRO A 17 26.09 -25.54 35.46
CA PRO A 17 25.18 -25.75 36.58
C PRO A 17 24.00 -26.60 36.12
N PRO A 18 23.50 -27.53 36.96
CA PRO A 18 22.39 -28.40 36.58
C PRO A 18 21.17 -27.57 36.21
N THR A 19 20.71 -27.73 34.97
CA THR A 19 19.52 -27.05 34.48
C THR A 19 18.25 -27.66 35.05
N ILE A 20 17.28 -26.81 35.41
CA ILE A 20 15.98 -27.21 35.95
C ILE A 20 14.92 -27.11 34.84
N ALA A 21 14.28 -28.25 34.53
CA ALA A 21 13.06 -28.27 33.72
C ALA A 21 11.88 -27.90 34.62
N TYR A 22 11.02 -26.99 34.13
CA TYR A 22 9.82 -26.58 34.86
C TYR A 22 8.64 -26.45 33.90
N ARG A 23 7.41 -26.47 34.44
CA ARG A 23 6.16 -26.27 33.69
C ARG A 23 5.30 -25.24 34.39
N VAL A 24 4.82 -24.25 33.63
CA VAL A 24 4.04 -23.14 34.16
C VAL A 24 2.54 -23.41 33.97
N GLU A 25 1.77 -23.31 35.06
CA GLU A 25 0.32 -23.33 35.05
C GLU A 25 -0.24 -22.00 35.59
N VAL A 26 -1.14 -21.39 34.83
CA VAL A 26 -1.85 -20.16 35.23
C VAL A 26 -3.24 -20.53 35.71
N THR A 27 -3.63 -20.01 36.88
CA THR A 27 -4.95 -20.24 37.50
C THR A 27 -5.56 -18.91 37.96
N PRO A 28 -6.89 -18.65 37.78
CA PRO A 28 -7.89 -19.50 37.13
C PRO A 28 -7.72 -19.56 35.62
N ARG A 29 -8.28 -20.58 34.97
CA ARG A 29 -8.22 -20.80 33.52
C ARG A 29 -9.44 -20.25 32.76
N ASP A 30 -10.43 -19.73 33.48
CA ASP A 30 -11.76 -19.43 32.95
C ASP A 30 -11.84 -18.08 32.18
N ASP A 31 -10.76 -17.30 32.18
CA ASP A 31 -10.64 -16.04 31.43
C ASP A 31 -9.50 -16.16 30.40
N ASP A 32 -9.83 -16.60 29.20
CA ASP A 32 -8.87 -16.83 28.12
C ASP A 32 -8.12 -15.55 27.72
N ASP A 33 -8.76 -14.39 27.76
CA ASP A 33 -8.15 -13.09 27.42
C ASP A 33 -7.11 -12.70 28.47
N LEU A 34 -7.45 -12.84 29.75
CA LEU A 34 -6.54 -12.57 30.84
C LEU A 34 -5.34 -13.53 30.84
N VAL A 35 -5.59 -14.84 30.67
CA VAL A 35 -4.52 -15.83 30.57
C VAL A 35 -3.61 -15.54 29.38
N SER A 36 -4.17 -15.12 28.24
CA SER A 36 -3.39 -14.72 27.05
C SER A 36 -2.53 -13.48 27.32
N ALA A 37 -3.07 -12.46 27.99
CA ALA A 37 -2.32 -11.27 28.40
C ALA A 37 -1.15 -11.61 29.33
N ILE A 38 -1.37 -12.49 30.33
CA ILE A 38 -0.33 -12.96 31.24
C ILE A 38 0.78 -13.71 30.49
N ARG A 39 0.40 -14.62 29.57
CA ARG A 39 1.37 -15.34 28.73
C ARG A 39 2.21 -14.40 27.88
N ALA A 40 1.63 -13.29 27.42
CA ALA A 40 2.34 -12.29 26.62
C ALA A 40 3.42 -11.53 27.39
N VAL A 41 3.33 -11.39 28.72
CA VAL A 41 4.29 -10.63 29.53
C VAL A 41 5.22 -11.50 30.37
N SER A 42 4.82 -12.73 30.74
CA SER A 42 5.56 -13.62 31.62
C SER A 42 6.82 -14.16 30.96
N GLN A 43 7.96 -13.96 31.60
CA GLN A 43 9.23 -14.57 31.21
C GLN A 43 9.30 -16.04 31.61
N LEU A 44 8.64 -16.44 32.69
CA LEU A 44 8.52 -17.84 33.07
C LEU A 44 7.93 -18.66 31.94
N ILE A 45 6.82 -18.19 31.33
CA ILE A 45 6.15 -18.91 30.24
C ILE A 45 6.96 -18.84 28.93
N LYS A 46 7.48 -17.66 28.58
CA LYS A 46 8.25 -17.50 27.32
C LYS A 46 9.53 -18.30 27.27
N LEU A 47 10.20 -18.49 28.42
CA LEU A 47 11.50 -19.13 28.51
C LEU A 47 11.42 -20.57 29.04
N GLU A 48 10.23 -21.13 29.20
CA GLU A 48 10.00 -22.49 29.69
C GLU A 48 10.78 -23.53 28.88
N GLU A 49 10.71 -23.46 27.54
CA GLU A 49 11.34 -24.42 26.63
C GLU A 49 12.66 -23.92 26.02
N THR A 50 12.86 -22.59 25.95
CA THR A 50 13.90 -21.99 25.10
C THR A 50 15.16 -21.57 25.84
N ALA A 51 15.11 -21.38 27.16
CA ALA A 51 16.26 -20.94 27.97
C ALA A 51 16.29 -21.66 29.30
N PRO A 52 16.94 -22.84 29.37
CA PRO A 52 17.12 -23.58 30.61
C PRO A 52 17.85 -22.72 31.65
N THR A 53 17.56 -22.94 32.93
CA THR A 53 18.10 -22.16 34.04
C THR A 53 18.34 -23.06 35.24
N ASP A 54 19.17 -22.63 36.19
CA ASP A 54 19.32 -23.25 37.48
C ASP A 54 18.22 -22.83 38.48
N GLY A 55 18.24 -23.33 39.69
CA GLY A 55 17.23 -23.02 40.70
C GLY A 55 17.21 -21.55 41.11
N TYR A 56 18.36 -20.90 41.15
CA TYR A 56 18.43 -19.46 41.45
C TYR A 56 17.91 -18.62 40.31
N GLY A 57 18.25 -18.99 39.08
CA GLY A 57 17.71 -18.31 37.87
C GLY A 57 16.22 -18.49 37.71
N LEU A 58 15.64 -19.66 38.00
CA LEU A 58 14.21 -19.90 38.01
C LEU A 58 13.50 -19.02 39.05
N LEU A 59 14.05 -18.99 40.30
CA LEU A 59 13.53 -18.14 41.36
C LEU A 59 13.60 -16.63 41.00
N ALA A 60 14.71 -16.20 40.40
CA ALA A 60 14.88 -14.82 39.94
C ALA A 60 13.85 -14.46 38.83
N ARG A 61 13.61 -15.35 37.86
CA ARG A 61 12.56 -15.17 36.85
C ARG A 61 11.17 -15.04 37.48
N ALA A 62 10.84 -15.93 38.40
CA ALA A 62 9.57 -15.94 39.09
C ALA A 62 9.33 -14.65 39.90
N ARG A 63 10.35 -14.19 40.63
CA ARG A 63 10.26 -12.90 41.35
C ARG A 63 10.15 -11.71 40.44
N ALA A 64 10.85 -11.72 39.30
CA ALA A 64 10.76 -10.66 38.30
C ALA A 64 9.41 -10.62 37.57
N ASP A 65 8.70 -11.73 37.49
CA ASP A 65 7.39 -11.81 36.87
C ASP A 65 6.25 -11.32 37.76
N LEU A 66 6.40 -11.33 39.09
CA LEU A 66 5.40 -10.79 40.02
C LEU A 66 4.94 -9.36 39.66
N PRO A 67 5.85 -8.36 39.57
CA PRO A 67 5.43 -7.02 39.18
C PRO A 67 4.91 -6.96 37.73
N ARG A 68 5.47 -7.72 36.79
CA ARG A 68 5.00 -7.73 35.38
C ARG A 68 3.57 -8.24 35.26
N ILE A 69 3.25 -9.32 35.96
CA ILE A 69 1.89 -9.89 35.96
C ILE A 69 0.92 -8.99 36.71
N THR A 70 1.35 -8.37 37.81
CA THR A 70 0.53 -7.38 38.53
C THR A 70 0.18 -6.19 37.64
N GLU A 71 1.15 -5.67 36.87
CA GLU A 71 0.88 -4.57 35.92
C GLU A 71 -0.03 -5.05 34.77
N ALA A 72 0.07 -6.30 34.33
CA ALA A 72 -0.86 -6.84 33.34
C ALA A 72 -2.30 -6.93 33.86
N LEU A 73 -2.52 -7.30 35.14
CA LEU A 73 -3.83 -7.23 35.77
C LEU A 73 -4.37 -5.79 35.80
N ARG A 74 -3.56 -4.82 36.21
CA ARG A 74 -3.93 -3.40 36.22
C ARG A 74 -4.23 -2.87 34.82
N ALA A 75 -3.46 -3.30 33.81
CA ALA A 75 -3.66 -2.91 32.41
C ALA A 75 -5.04 -3.32 31.87
N ASP A 76 -5.63 -4.39 32.42
CA ASP A 76 -6.99 -4.82 32.07
C ASP A 76 -8.07 -4.35 33.08
N GLY A 77 -7.70 -3.44 34.00
CA GLY A 77 -8.62 -2.79 34.93
C GLY A 77 -8.78 -3.51 36.28
N PHE A 78 -7.98 -4.52 36.59
CA PHE A 78 -8.01 -5.22 37.90
C PHE A 78 -7.06 -4.57 38.90
N TRP A 79 -7.38 -3.38 39.38
CA TRP A 79 -6.51 -2.56 40.24
C TRP A 79 -6.32 -3.09 41.66
N GLY A 80 -7.24 -3.93 42.13
CA GLY A 80 -7.16 -4.65 43.40
C GLY A 80 -6.63 -6.09 43.25
N GLY A 81 -6.20 -6.47 42.05
CA GLY A 81 -5.74 -7.82 41.76
C GLY A 81 -4.44 -8.17 42.46
N ALA A 82 -4.32 -9.43 42.91
CA ALA A 82 -3.13 -9.99 43.53
C ALA A 82 -2.58 -11.17 42.70
N VAL A 83 -1.25 -11.28 42.72
CA VAL A 83 -0.50 -12.35 42.03
C VAL A 83 0.35 -13.08 43.04
N ARG A 84 0.31 -14.41 43.01
CA ARG A 84 1.20 -15.27 43.77
C ARG A 84 1.83 -16.29 42.83
N ILE A 85 3.11 -16.48 42.93
CA ILE A 85 3.84 -17.48 42.15
C ILE A 85 4.42 -18.49 43.12
N GLU A 86 4.19 -19.77 42.85
CA GLU A 86 4.72 -20.88 43.64
C GLU A 86 5.57 -21.79 42.76
N ILE A 87 6.76 -22.22 43.29
CA ILE A 87 7.61 -23.23 42.68
C ILE A 87 7.53 -24.46 43.57
N ALA A 88 7.03 -25.58 43.02
CA ALA A 88 6.83 -26.85 43.76
C ALA A 88 6.03 -26.64 45.08
N GLY A 89 4.99 -25.78 45.04
CA GLY A 89 4.11 -25.45 46.17
C GLY A 89 4.71 -24.47 47.19
N ARG A 90 5.88 -23.85 46.93
CA ARG A 90 6.49 -22.84 47.79
C ARG A 90 6.40 -21.46 47.18
N ASP A 91 5.90 -20.52 47.95
CA ASP A 91 5.79 -19.11 47.52
C ASP A 91 7.18 -18.51 47.25
N VAL A 92 7.40 -17.94 46.08
CA VAL A 92 8.68 -17.37 45.64
C VAL A 92 9.15 -16.16 46.43
N THR A 93 8.30 -15.55 47.24
CA THR A 93 8.66 -14.45 48.12
C THR A 93 9.39 -14.92 49.37
N ARG A 94 9.31 -16.22 49.71
CA ARG A 94 9.97 -16.79 50.86
C ARG A 94 11.48 -16.98 50.63
N PRO A 95 12.33 -16.83 51.66
CA PRO A 95 13.78 -17.01 51.54
C PRO A 95 14.20 -18.43 51.13
N ASP A 96 13.42 -19.46 51.52
CA ASP A 96 13.67 -20.89 51.32
C ASP A 96 13.04 -21.46 50.03
N ALA A 97 12.62 -20.60 49.11
CA ALA A 97 11.89 -21.00 47.89
C ALA A 97 12.77 -21.56 46.76
N SER A 98 14.12 -21.57 46.89
CA SER A 98 15.02 -22.03 45.82
C SER A 98 14.93 -23.53 45.63
N PRO A 99 14.57 -24.04 44.44
CA PRO A 99 14.56 -25.48 44.14
C PRO A 99 15.98 -26.01 43.97
N GLN A 100 16.27 -27.21 44.48
CA GLN A 100 17.61 -27.77 44.47
C GLN A 100 17.93 -28.69 43.28
N ALA A 101 16.95 -29.34 42.68
CA ALA A 101 17.09 -30.17 41.48
C ALA A 101 15.73 -30.46 40.83
N SER A 102 15.72 -30.77 39.55
CA SER A 102 14.59 -31.41 38.87
C SER A 102 15.07 -32.51 37.93
N ASP A 103 14.25 -33.52 37.74
CA ASP A 103 14.42 -34.52 36.70
C ASP A 103 13.83 -33.97 35.40
N PRO A 104 14.56 -33.96 34.25
CA PRO A 104 14.01 -33.56 32.96
C PRO A 104 12.77 -34.35 32.56
N ALA A 105 12.63 -35.60 33.03
CA ALA A 105 11.43 -36.41 32.79
C ALA A 105 10.22 -35.99 33.65
N ASN A 106 10.45 -35.21 34.73
CA ASN A 106 9.40 -34.74 35.62
C ASN A 106 9.64 -33.26 35.98
N PRO A 107 9.22 -32.33 35.09
CA PRO A 107 9.47 -30.90 35.26
C PRO A 107 8.80 -30.34 36.51
N LEU A 108 9.48 -29.41 37.22
CA LEU A 108 8.95 -28.76 38.41
C LEU A 108 7.68 -27.98 38.10
N PRO A 109 6.60 -28.17 38.85
CA PRO A 109 5.39 -27.37 38.68
C PRO A 109 5.65 -25.94 39.19
N VAL A 110 5.34 -24.94 38.34
CA VAL A 110 5.34 -23.53 38.67
C VAL A 110 3.90 -23.03 38.52
N ALA A 111 3.28 -22.68 39.63
CA ALA A 111 1.89 -22.16 39.62
C ALA A 111 1.91 -20.64 39.66
N VAL A 112 1.28 -20.00 38.67
CA VAL A 112 0.94 -18.58 38.66
C VAL A 112 -0.52 -18.45 39.07
N ILE A 113 -0.76 -18.03 40.31
CA ILE A 113 -2.07 -17.96 40.94
C ILE A 113 -2.51 -16.50 40.90
N LEU A 114 -3.56 -16.23 40.13
CA LEU A 114 -4.14 -14.91 39.99
C LEU A 114 -5.37 -14.81 40.90
N THR A 115 -5.51 -13.69 41.59
CA THR A 115 -6.73 -13.29 42.28
C THR A 115 -7.14 -11.93 41.71
N PRO A 116 -7.80 -11.87 40.53
CA PRO A 116 -8.06 -10.62 39.84
C PRO A 116 -8.96 -9.67 40.65
N GLY A 117 -9.90 -10.21 41.40
CA GLY A 117 -10.94 -9.41 42.04
C GLY A 117 -11.91 -8.77 41.04
N PRO A 118 -12.68 -7.77 41.44
CA PRO A 118 -13.58 -7.05 40.53
C PRO A 118 -12.78 -6.15 39.58
N ARG A 119 -13.25 -6.04 38.33
CA ARG A 119 -12.75 -5.05 37.37
C ARG A 119 -13.23 -3.66 37.80
N TYR A 120 -12.30 -2.71 37.94
CA TYR A 120 -12.62 -1.34 38.32
C TYR A 120 -13.21 -0.61 37.11
N ARG A 121 -14.05 0.38 37.39
CA ARG A 121 -14.72 1.18 36.39
C ARG A 121 -14.30 2.63 36.48
N ILE A 122 -14.41 3.35 35.36
CA ILE A 122 -14.23 4.79 35.35
C ILE A 122 -15.35 5.41 36.20
N GLY A 123 -14.98 6.20 37.18
CA GLY A 123 -15.86 7.05 37.99
C GLY A 123 -16.11 8.38 37.28
N GLN A 124 -15.70 9.50 37.90
CA GLN A 124 -15.85 10.82 37.30
C GLN A 124 -14.75 11.12 36.29
N ILE A 125 -15.13 11.75 35.17
CA ILE A 125 -14.19 12.31 34.20
C ILE A 125 -14.30 13.83 34.26
N LEU A 126 -13.22 14.50 34.73
CA LEU A 126 -13.14 15.94 34.83
C LEU A 126 -12.10 16.48 33.88
N MET A 127 -12.43 17.53 33.16
CA MET A 127 -11.51 18.30 32.31
C MET A 127 -11.44 19.73 32.85
N ARG A 128 -10.23 20.26 33.05
CA ARG A 128 -10.02 21.61 33.52
C ARG A 128 -9.05 22.34 32.62
N SER A 129 -9.43 23.52 32.16
CA SER A 129 -8.55 24.40 31.39
C SER A 129 -7.50 25.02 32.29
N GLU A 130 -6.25 25.07 31.82
CA GLU A 130 -5.14 25.72 32.51
C GLU A 130 -4.34 26.61 31.53
N PRO A 131 -4.31 27.92 31.67
CA PRO A 131 -5.07 28.74 32.65
C PRO A 131 -6.58 28.64 32.39
N VAL A 132 -7.37 28.89 33.47
CA VAL A 132 -8.84 28.80 33.43
C VAL A 132 -9.37 29.84 32.44
N GLN A 133 -9.75 29.41 31.21
CA GLN A 133 -10.24 30.34 30.20
C GLN A 133 -11.39 29.80 29.31
N GLU A 134 -11.54 28.51 29.04
CA GLU A 134 -12.51 28.06 28.04
C GLU A 134 -13.01 26.63 28.29
N ASP A 135 -13.86 26.42 29.30
CA ASP A 135 -14.47 25.11 29.54
C ASP A 135 -15.35 24.63 28.35
N ALA A 136 -16.03 25.57 27.65
CA ALA A 136 -16.84 25.26 26.50
C ALA A 136 -16.03 24.66 25.32
N LEU A 137 -14.77 25.05 25.12
CA LEU A 137 -13.88 24.48 24.11
C LEU A 137 -13.54 23.01 24.45
N LEU A 138 -13.27 22.74 25.73
CA LEU A 138 -12.96 21.40 26.21
C LEU A 138 -14.18 20.50 26.12
N GLU A 139 -15.38 20.99 26.46
CA GLU A 139 -16.64 20.25 26.29
C GLU A 139 -16.90 19.89 24.82
N GLN A 140 -16.68 20.82 23.90
CA GLN A 140 -16.80 20.55 22.47
C GLN A 140 -15.76 19.53 21.99
N ALA A 141 -14.51 19.64 22.43
CA ALA A 141 -13.46 18.69 22.06
C ALA A 141 -13.69 17.29 22.65
N ALA A 142 -14.41 17.22 23.79
CA ALA A 142 -14.77 15.98 24.48
C ALA A 142 -16.00 15.28 23.89
N ALA A 143 -16.80 15.95 23.06
CA ALA A 143 -18.06 15.40 22.54
C ALA A 143 -17.90 14.05 21.80
N ASP A 144 -16.74 13.81 21.20
CA ASP A 144 -16.43 12.57 20.47
C ASP A 144 -15.56 11.58 21.27
N LEU A 145 -15.35 11.80 22.57
CA LEU A 145 -14.58 10.88 23.40
C LEU A 145 -15.28 9.52 23.50
N ARG A 146 -14.50 8.45 23.33
CA ARG A 146 -15.00 7.07 23.44
C ARG A 146 -14.85 6.50 24.86
N LEU A 147 -14.45 7.29 25.83
CA LEU A 147 -14.34 6.90 27.24
C LEU A 147 -15.49 7.54 28.01
N ALA A 148 -16.26 6.73 28.72
CA ALA A 148 -17.42 7.16 29.51
C ALA A 148 -17.34 6.66 30.96
N GLU A 149 -18.09 7.30 31.87
CA GLU A 149 -18.31 6.79 33.21
C GLU A 149 -18.92 5.39 33.17
N GLY A 150 -18.41 4.47 33.98
CA GLY A 150 -18.81 3.07 33.99
C GLY A 150 -18.02 2.15 33.06
N ASP A 151 -17.21 2.68 32.14
CA ASP A 151 -16.30 1.87 31.31
C ASP A 151 -15.23 1.19 32.19
N PRO A 152 -14.59 0.10 31.73
CA PRO A 152 -13.47 -0.50 32.40
C PRO A 152 -12.31 0.49 32.58
N ALA A 153 -11.74 0.58 33.79
CA ALA A 153 -10.66 1.50 34.11
C ALA A 153 -9.29 1.00 33.58
N ARG A 154 -9.17 0.93 32.25
CA ARG A 154 -7.98 0.48 31.53
C ARG A 154 -7.08 1.66 31.20
N PRO A 155 -5.79 1.64 31.57
CA PRO A 155 -4.84 2.73 31.24
C PRO A 155 -4.75 3.03 29.75
N ALA A 156 -4.83 2.00 28.89
CA ALA A 156 -4.79 2.17 27.43
C ALA A 156 -5.96 3.01 26.91
N ASP A 157 -7.18 2.78 27.42
CA ASP A 157 -8.38 3.52 27.01
C ASP A 157 -8.33 4.97 27.48
N ILE A 158 -7.79 5.22 28.69
CA ILE A 158 -7.58 6.55 29.24
C ILE A 158 -6.56 7.35 28.40
N LEU A 159 -5.44 6.73 28.02
CA LEU A 159 -4.43 7.34 27.16
C LEU A 159 -4.95 7.58 25.73
N ALA A 160 -5.75 6.67 25.19
CA ALA A 160 -6.39 6.84 23.90
C ALA A 160 -7.41 7.99 23.91
N ALA A 161 -8.19 8.15 24.98
CA ALA A 161 -9.11 9.26 25.15
C ALA A 161 -8.35 10.60 25.28
N GLU A 162 -7.27 10.65 26.05
CA GLU A 162 -6.40 11.82 26.15
C GLU A 162 -5.83 12.23 24.77
N ALA A 163 -5.31 11.27 24.01
CA ALA A 163 -4.79 11.52 22.67
C ALA A 163 -5.89 12.02 21.71
N ALA A 164 -7.10 11.46 21.80
CA ALA A 164 -8.25 11.91 21.01
C ALA A 164 -8.66 13.34 21.34
N LEU A 165 -8.68 13.70 22.62
CA LEU A 165 -8.98 15.05 23.10
C LEU A 165 -7.96 16.07 22.56
N LEU A 166 -6.66 15.77 22.68
CA LEU A 166 -5.61 16.63 22.13
C LEU A 166 -5.71 16.75 20.61
N LEU A 167 -6.03 15.68 19.92
CA LEU A 167 -6.24 15.72 18.47
C LEU A 167 -7.44 16.60 18.09
N ALA A 168 -8.55 16.54 18.84
CA ALA A 168 -9.71 17.40 18.64
C ALA A 168 -9.36 18.89 18.81
N LEU A 169 -8.62 19.25 19.85
CA LEU A 169 -8.13 20.61 20.06
C LEU A 169 -7.19 21.06 18.92
N ARG A 170 -6.29 20.20 18.48
CA ARG A 170 -5.40 20.50 17.35
C ARG A 170 -6.18 20.69 16.05
N ARG A 171 -7.21 19.89 15.80
CA ARG A 171 -8.13 20.08 14.66
C ARG A 171 -8.91 21.36 14.72
N ALA A 172 -9.24 21.83 15.93
CA ALA A 172 -9.88 23.12 16.17
C ALA A 172 -8.94 24.33 16.00
N GLY A 173 -7.64 24.11 15.71
CA GLY A 173 -6.69 25.17 15.41
C GLY A 173 -5.72 25.51 16.55
N TYR A 174 -5.61 24.67 17.57
CA TYR A 174 -4.75 24.85 18.73
C TYR A 174 -3.49 23.95 18.64
N PRO A 175 -2.42 24.35 17.95
CA PRO A 175 -1.26 23.48 17.69
C PRO A 175 -0.50 23.08 18.95
N LEU A 176 -0.50 23.94 19.98
CA LEU A 176 0.26 23.75 21.20
C LEU A 176 -0.55 23.09 22.32
N ALA A 177 -1.75 22.56 22.00
CA ALA A 177 -2.57 21.87 22.98
C ALA A 177 -1.80 20.71 23.63
N SER A 178 -1.79 20.69 24.96
CA SER A 178 -1.07 19.72 25.77
C SER A 178 -1.79 19.39 27.07
N VAL A 179 -1.55 18.20 27.60
CA VAL A 179 -1.97 17.83 28.96
C VAL A 179 -0.88 18.28 29.93
N VAL A 180 -1.21 19.21 30.78
CA VAL A 180 -0.31 19.73 31.84
C VAL A 180 -0.16 18.70 32.96
N ALA A 181 -1.28 18.08 33.35
CA ALA A 181 -1.30 16.98 34.30
C ALA A 181 -2.50 16.05 34.08
N ARG A 182 -2.31 14.81 34.45
CA ARG A 182 -3.36 13.80 34.55
C ARG A 182 -3.35 13.20 35.93
N ASP A 183 -4.40 13.43 36.68
CA ASP A 183 -4.61 12.84 37.99
C ASP A 183 -5.62 11.68 37.84
N ALA A 184 -5.18 10.45 38.12
CA ALA A 184 -6.01 9.26 38.14
C ALA A 184 -6.03 8.69 39.54
N VAL A 185 -7.16 8.77 40.23
CA VAL A 185 -7.34 8.36 41.61
C VAL A 185 -8.16 7.10 41.68
N VAL A 186 -7.56 6.03 42.20
CA VAL A 186 -8.21 4.74 42.38
C VAL A 186 -8.87 4.67 43.74
N ASP A 187 -10.18 4.49 43.79
CA ASP A 187 -10.93 4.23 45.01
C ASP A 187 -11.15 2.71 45.17
N HIS A 188 -10.53 2.16 46.20
CA HIS A 188 -10.62 0.71 46.48
C HIS A 188 -11.93 0.31 47.18
N ASP A 189 -12.69 1.25 47.74
CA ASP A 189 -13.98 0.98 48.39
C ASP A 189 -15.11 0.91 47.37
N THR A 190 -15.18 1.89 46.46
CA THR A 190 -16.20 1.97 45.40
C THR A 190 -15.83 1.17 44.17
N LYS A 191 -14.58 0.73 44.02
CA LYS A 191 -14.01 0.06 42.82
C LYS A 191 -14.07 0.92 41.57
N THR A 192 -13.85 2.22 41.74
CA THR A 192 -13.83 3.20 40.67
C THR A 192 -12.46 3.87 40.52
N MET A 193 -12.24 4.50 39.36
CA MET A 193 -11.10 5.37 39.09
C MET A 193 -11.62 6.70 38.57
N ASP A 194 -11.37 7.76 39.30
CA ASP A 194 -11.66 9.14 38.88
C ASP A 194 -10.48 9.70 38.09
N ILE A 195 -10.79 10.39 36.99
CA ILE A 195 -9.78 10.95 36.09
C ILE A 195 -9.98 12.47 36.03
N THR A 196 -8.90 13.20 36.23
CA THR A 196 -8.89 14.66 36.03
C THR A 196 -7.77 15.00 35.08
N TRP A 197 -8.11 15.53 33.86
CA TRP A 197 -7.14 16.11 32.96
C TRP A 197 -7.07 17.63 33.16
N ARG A 198 -5.85 18.14 33.34
CA ARG A 198 -5.55 19.58 33.28
C ARG A 198 -4.93 19.88 31.92
N ILE A 199 -5.60 20.70 31.12
CA ILE A 199 -5.31 20.85 29.68
C ILE A 199 -4.97 22.33 29.42
N ALA A 200 -3.82 22.55 28.79
CA ALA A 200 -3.47 23.83 28.19
C ALA A 200 -3.80 23.74 26.69
N ALA A 201 -4.85 24.44 26.26
CA ALA A 201 -5.18 24.52 24.82
C ALA A 201 -4.13 25.33 24.05
N GLY A 202 -3.57 26.36 24.68
CA GLY A 202 -2.71 27.34 24.04
C GLY A 202 -3.50 28.27 23.09
N PRO A 203 -2.83 29.14 22.33
CA PRO A 203 -3.48 30.04 21.39
C PRO A 203 -3.84 29.36 20.06
N LEU A 204 -4.92 29.87 19.43
CA LEU A 204 -5.18 29.60 18.00
C LEU A 204 -4.02 30.14 17.16
N ALA A 205 -3.62 29.43 16.14
CA ALA A 205 -2.51 29.85 15.28
C ALA A 205 -2.73 29.53 13.81
N ASP A 206 -2.19 30.39 12.97
CA ASP A 206 -1.97 30.12 11.55
C ASP A 206 -0.55 29.56 11.34
N PHE A 207 -0.32 28.91 10.22
CA PHE A 207 1.03 28.48 9.85
C PHE A 207 1.91 29.68 9.45
N ALA A 208 3.13 29.73 9.97
CA ALA A 208 4.19 30.56 9.42
C ALA A 208 4.68 30.00 8.08
N ARG A 209 5.51 30.77 7.39
CA ARG A 209 6.20 30.26 6.18
C ARG A 209 7.08 29.07 6.55
N PRO A 210 6.87 27.89 5.92
CA PRO A 210 7.63 26.70 6.24
C PRO A 210 9.08 26.80 5.71
N THR A 211 9.99 26.09 6.36
CA THR A 211 11.38 25.93 5.93
C THR A 211 11.70 24.47 5.65
N VAL A 212 12.72 24.21 4.84
CA VAL A 212 13.13 22.85 4.44
C VAL A 212 14.63 22.67 4.68
N ALA A 213 15.01 21.51 5.22
CA ALA A 213 16.39 21.11 5.42
C ALA A 213 16.62 19.65 4.99
N GLY A 214 17.88 19.29 4.65
CA GLY A 214 18.27 17.93 4.28
C GLY A 214 18.32 17.68 2.78
N THR A 215 18.13 18.70 1.95
CA THR A 215 18.34 18.60 0.50
C THR A 215 19.85 18.65 0.19
N THR A 216 20.27 17.89 -0.79
CA THR A 216 21.66 17.91 -1.31
C THR A 216 21.71 18.19 -2.81
N ARG A 217 20.66 17.82 -3.55
CA ARG A 217 20.54 17.94 -5.00
C ARG A 217 19.26 18.63 -5.44
N THR A 218 18.24 18.54 -4.61
CA THR A 218 16.94 19.17 -4.89
C THR A 218 16.96 20.62 -4.42
N ASP A 219 16.48 21.53 -5.26
CA ASP A 219 16.35 22.94 -4.91
C ASP A 219 15.44 23.13 -3.68
N PRO A 220 15.92 23.59 -2.54
CA PRO A 220 15.10 23.81 -1.35
C PRO A 220 13.98 24.82 -1.61
N ALA A 221 14.22 25.84 -2.46
CA ALA A 221 13.21 26.85 -2.77
C ALA A 221 11.97 26.26 -3.49
N LEU A 222 12.13 25.18 -4.26
CA LEU A 222 10.98 24.45 -4.83
C LEU A 222 10.08 23.90 -3.71
N LEU A 223 10.70 23.25 -2.72
CA LEU A 223 9.98 22.59 -1.63
C LEU A 223 9.32 23.61 -0.70
N GLU A 224 10.02 24.70 -0.40
CA GLU A 224 9.49 25.80 0.39
C GLU A 224 8.27 26.46 -0.29
N ARG A 225 8.34 26.72 -1.60
CA ARG A 225 7.19 27.22 -2.37
C ARG A 225 6.04 26.25 -2.37
N LEU A 226 6.30 24.95 -2.53
CA LEU A 226 5.29 23.89 -2.52
C LEU A 226 4.58 23.80 -1.16
N ALA A 227 5.33 23.90 -0.07
CA ALA A 227 4.78 23.90 1.28
C ALA A 227 4.08 25.22 1.63
N ALA A 228 4.67 26.37 1.27
CA ALA A 228 4.13 27.69 1.55
C ALA A 228 2.73 27.87 0.94
N ARG A 229 2.53 27.48 -0.31
CA ARG A 229 1.20 27.54 -0.95
C ARG A 229 0.11 26.78 -0.19
N ARG A 230 0.47 25.76 0.59
CA ARG A 230 -0.47 24.91 1.32
C ARG A 230 -0.65 25.32 2.76
N LEU A 231 0.36 25.97 3.35
CA LEU A 231 0.44 26.25 4.77
C LEU A 231 0.47 27.73 5.10
N GLU A 232 1.30 28.55 4.44
CA GLU A 232 1.58 29.92 4.85
C GLU A 232 0.29 30.75 4.97
N GLY A 233 0.06 31.30 6.18
CA GLY A 233 -1.12 32.11 6.50
C GLY A 233 -2.45 31.33 6.53
N GLN A 234 -2.40 30.01 6.50
CA GLN A 234 -3.60 29.18 6.65
C GLN A 234 -3.78 28.78 8.12
N PRO A 235 -5.04 28.67 8.60
CA PRO A 235 -5.32 28.15 9.93
C PRO A 235 -4.67 26.78 10.14
N TYR A 236 -4.12 26.59 11.32
CA TYR A 236 -3.51 25.32 11.69
C TYR A 236 -4.51 24.15 11.56
N SER A 237 -4.06 23.05 11.00
CA SER A 237 -4.76 21.77 10.96
C SER A 237 -3.75 20.65 10.73
N PRO A 238 -3.78 19.56 11.52
CA PRO A 238 -2.93 18.39 11.31
C PRO A 238 -3.08 17.79 9.92
N GLU A 239 -4.31 17.77 9.39
CA GLU A 239 -4.61 17.22 8.06
C GLU A 239 -4.01 18.09 6.95
N ARG A 240 -3.98 19.41 7.12
CA ARG A 240 -3.34 20.35 6.18
C ARG A 240 -1.83 20.16 6.17
N LEU A 241 -1.22 20.01 7.33
CA LEU A 241 0.21 19.71 7.48
C LEU A 241 0.56 18.38 6.81
N GLU A 242 -0.24 17.35 7.04
CA GLU A 242 -0.04 16.03 6.44
C GLU A 242 -0.22 16.05 4.91
N ARG A 243 -1.15 16.85 4.37
CA ARG A 243 -1.26 17.05 2.92
C ARG A 243 -0.01 17.71 2.33
N ALA A 244 0.57 18.71 3.01
CA ALA A 244 1.82 19.32 2.58
C ALA A 244 2.99 18.31 2.59
N ARG A 245 3.11 17.51 3.64
CA ARG A 245 4.10 16.43 3.74
C ARG A 245 3.94 15.40 2.62
N ARG A 246 2.70 14.93 2.37
CA ARG A 246 2.40 13.98 1.29
C ARG A 246 2.69 14.56 -0.10
N ALA A 247 2.45 15.85 -0.30
CA ALA A 247 2.78 16.50 -1.57
C ALA A 247 4.30 16.48 -1.84
N MET A 248 5.15 16.72 -0.84
CA MET A 248 6.60 16.57 -0.96
C MET A 248 7.02 15.12 -1.24
N MET A 249 6.45 14.15 -0.51
CA MET A 249 6.70 12.72 -0.78
C MET A 249 6.28 12.31 -2.20
N GLY A 250 5.21 12.92 -2.70
CA GLY A 250 4.67 12.70 -4.06
C GLY A 250 5.61 13.11 -5.20
N LEU A 251 6.62 13.95 -4.93
CA LEU A 251 7.68 14.26 -5.89
C LEU A 251 8.53 13.02 -6.26
N GLY A 252 8.54 11.99 -5.38
CA GLY A 252 9.20 10.70 -5.64
C GLY A 252 10.72 10.72 -5.50
N VAL A 253 11.31 11.87 -5.14
CA VAL A 253 12.76 12.05 -4.94
C VAL A 253 13.22 11.84 -3.50
N PHE A 254 12.27 11.73 -2.55
CA PHE A 254 12.57 11.55 -1.13
C PHE A 254 12.23 10.13 -0.64
N SER A 255 13.08 9.59 0.20
CA SER A 255 12.81 8.36 0.98
C SER A 255 12.04 8.68 2.26
N PHE A 256 12.19 9.90 2.77
CA PHE A 256 11.62 10.33 4.03
C PHE A 256 11.33 11.84 3.98
N VAL A 257 10.18 12.24 4.50
CA VAL A 257 9.79 13.64 4.77
C VAL A 257 9.12 13.70 6.13
N ARG A 258 9.67 14.48 7.05
CA ARG A 258 9.13 14.73 8.36
C ARG A 258 8.78 16.21 8.50
N ALA A 259 7.59 16.48 8.99
CA ALA A 259 7.18 17.81 9.39
C ALA A 259 7.39 17.94 10.90
N ASN A 260 8.20 18.90 11.33
CA ASN A 260 8.45 19.21 12.72
C ASN A 260 7.78 20.55 13.03
N GLU A 261 6.78 20.54 13.88
CA GLU A 261 6.14 21.72 14.43
C GLU A 261 7.04 22.34 15.50
N ALA A 262 7.18 23.65 15.53
CA ALA A 262 7.92 24.33 16.57
C ALA A 262 7.20 24.20 17.93
N PRO A 263 7.92 24.14 19.05
CA PRO A 263 7.33 24.05 20.40
C PRO A 263 6.71 25.37 20.88
N ALA A 264 6.88 26.47 20.14
CA ALA A 264 6.34 27.78 20.44
C ALA A 264 5.99 28.53 19.15
N LEU A 265 5.04 29.45 19.24
CA LEU A 265 4.71 30.35 18.15
C LEU A 265 5.83 31.40 17.95
N SER A 266 5.95 31.87 16.71
CA SER A 266 6.81 33.03 16.38
C SER A 266 6.27 34.33 16.99
N GLN A 267 7.05 35.41 16.92
CA GLN A 267 6.67 36.70 17.48
C GLN A 267 5.37 37.29 16.89
N ASP A 268 5.04 36.91 15.67
CA ASP A 268 3.79 37.29 14.97
C ASP A 268 2.62 36.33 15.26
N GLY A 269 2.77 35.42 16.25
CA GLY A 269 1.71 34.49 16.68
C GLY A 269 1.45 33.32 15.74
N ARG A 270 2.35 33.02 14.77
CA ARG A 270 2.21 31.94 13.83
C ARG A 270 3.03 30.72 14.25
N LEU A 271 2.61 29.52 13.79
CA LEU A 271 3.31 28.27 14.03
C LEU A 271 4.40 28.04 12.98
N PRO A 272 5.69 28.06 13.34
CA PRO A 272 6.75 27.65 12.43
C PRO A 272 6.73 26.13 12.22
N VAL A 273 6.94 25.70 10.95
CA VAL A 273 7.07 24.30 10.57
C VAL A 273 8.37 24.09 9.81
N HIS A 274 9.15 23.10 10.24
CA HIS A 274 10.40 22.72 9.60
C HIS A 274 10.26 21.34 8.98
N PHE A 275 10.37 21.25 7.64
CA PHE A 275 10.42 19.98 6.95
C PHE A 275 11.85 19.47 6.89
N GLN A 276 12.06 18.26 7.40
CA GLN A 276 13.30 17.53 7.25
C GLN A 276 13.12 16.46 6.18
N VAL A 277 13.96 16.45 5.15
CA VAL A 277 13.86 15.52 4.04
C VAL A 277 15.13 14.69 3.91
N GLN A 278 14.98 13.48 3.34
CA GLN A 278 16.08 12.62 2.96
C GLN A 278 15.90 12.17 1.52
N GLU A 279 16.87 12.49 0.65
CA GLU A 279 16.80 12.14 -0.76
C GLU A 279 17.04 10.64 -1.00
N ARG A 280 16.33 10.10 -1.99
CA ARG A 280 16.55 8.74 -2.51
C ARG A 280 17.82 8.70 -3.38
N PRO A 281 18.38 7.50 -3.65
CA PRO A 281 19.36 7.33 -4.71
C PRO A 281 18.87 7.94 -6.02
N ARG A 282 19.75 8.68 -6.70
CA ARG A 282 19.41 9.43 -7.92
C ARG A 282 18.91 8.52 -9.04
N HIS A 283 19.52 7.35 -9.19
CA HIS A 283 19.20 6.41 -10.24
C HIS A 283 18.37 5.24 -9.73
N ALA A 284 17.49 4.75 -10.58
CA ALA A 284 16.79 3.49 -10.39
C ALA A 284 16.81 2.69 -11.68
N VAL A 285 16.87 1.40 -11.56
CA VAL A 285 16.70 0.44 -12.65
C VAL A 285 15.63 -0.57 -12.27
N GLY A 286 14.94 -1.07 -13.26
CA GLY A 286 13.95 -2.11 -13.06
C GLY A 286 13.65 -2.84 -14.36
N GLY A 287 13.00 -3.99 -14.26
CA GLY A 287 12.63 -4.80 -15.40
C GLY A 287 11.35 -5.57 -15.15
N ARG A 288 10.76 -6.06 -16.24
CA ARG A 288 9.58 -6.91 -16.23
C ARG A 288 9.77 -8.04 -17.23
N LEU A 289 9.31 -9.22 -16.85
CA LEU A 289 9.19 -10.38 -17.72
C LEU A 289 7.74 -10.87 -17.71
N GLY A 290 7.25 -11.28 -18.87
CA GLY A 290 5.92 -11.87 -19.04
C GLY A 290 5.93 -12.86 -20.17
N PHE A 291 5.02 -13.83 -20.11
CA PHE A 291 4.85 -14.84 -21.16
C PHE A 291 3.37 -15.10 -21.39
N GLU A 292 3.02 -15.22 -22.68
CA GLU A 292 1.70 -15.64 -23.13
C GLU A 292 1.88 -16.63 -24.30
N THR A 293 1.22 -17.80 -24.25
CA THR A 293 1.43 -18.90 -25.21
C THR A 293 1.29 -18.47 -26.67
N ASN A 294 0.33 -17.59 -26.97
CA ASN A 294 0.02 -17.17 -28.35
C ASN A 294 0.52 -15.75 -28.67
N TYR A 295 1.37 -15.19 -27.81
CA TYR A 295 2.00 -13.89 -28.02
C TYR A 295 3.52 -13.94 -27.86
N GLY A 296 4.03 -14.92 -27.10
CA GLY A 296 5.44 -15.11 -26.84
C GLY A 296 5.93 -14.41 -25.57
N LEU A 297 7.25 -14.39 -25.41
CA LEU A 297 7.93 -13.75 -24.29
C LEU A 297 7.99 -12.23 -24.49
N THR A 298 7.73 -11.50 -23.43
CA THR A 298 7.92 -10.04 -23.33
C THR A 298 8.94 -9.74 -22.25
N ALA A 299 9.95 -8.93 -22.57
CA ALA A 299 10.93 -8.41 -21.64
C ALA A 299 10.99 -6.90 -21.76
N SER A 300 10.94 -6.19 -20.65
CA SER A 300 11.16 -4.74 -20.61
C SER A 300 12.12 -4.36 -19.50
N GLY A 301 12.85 -3.26 -19.72
CA GLY A 301 13.75 -2.69 -18.75
C GLY A 301 13.69 -1.18 -18.78
N TYR A 302 13.99 -0.55 -17.64
CA TYR A 302 14.09 0.89 -17.58
C TYR A 302 15.25 1.34 -16.70
N TRP A 303 15.76 2.52 -17.05
CA TRP A 303 16.61 3.34 -16.23
C TRP A 303 15.92 4.67 -15.94
N GLU A 304 16.00 5.15 -14.71
CA GLU A 304 15.38 6.39 -14.25
C GLU A 304 16.40 7.25 -13.52
N ASN A 305 16.45 8.54 -13.87
CA ASN A 305 17.06 9.58 -13.06
C ASN A 305 15.94 10.39 -12.39
N ARG A 306 15.91 10.38 -11.06
CA ARG A 306 14.82 10.95 -10.25
C ARG A 306 14.88 12.46 -10.08
N ASN A 307 16.01 13.09 -10.42
CA ASN A 307 16.19 14.53 -10.27
C ASN A 307 17.29 14.98 -11.22
N ILE A 308 16.94 15.16 -12.51
CA ILE A 308 17.95 15.39 -13.55
C ILE A 308 18.46 16.83 -13.52
N PHE A 309 17.60 17.84 -13.23
CA PHE A 309 17.94 19.27 -13.28
C PHE A 309 17.90 19.95 -11.90
N GLY A 310 17.50 19.26 -10.82
CA GLY A 310 17.43 19.82 -9.47
C GLY A 310 16.02 20.20 -9.00
N GLY A 311 15.06 20.31 -9.89
CA GLY A 311 13.65 20.63 -9.60
C GLY A 311 12.76 19.39 -9.42
N ALA A 312 13.33 18.25 -9.03
CA ALA A 312 12.66 16.96 -8.92
C ALA A 312 12.13 16.43 -10.27
N GLU A 313 12.71 16.87 -11.39
CA GLU A 313 12.38 16.36 -12.72
C GLU A 313 12.90 14.92 -12.88
N ARG A 314 12.03 14.06 -13.38
CA ARG A 314 12.26 12.63 -13.50
C ARG A 314 12.38 12.24 -14.96
N LEU A 315 13.59 11.83 -15.38
CA LEU A 315 13.82 11.26 -16.71
C LEU A 315 13.84 9.75 -16.62
N ARG A 316 12.96 9.08 -17.38
CA ARG A 316 12.91 7.62 -17.51
C ARG A 316 13.15 7.22 -18.96
N LEU A 317 14.11 6.34 -19.17
CA LEU A 317 14.36 5.64 -20.42
C LEU A 317 13.86 4.21 -20.26
N GLU A 318 13.01 3.76 -21.17
CA GLU A 318 12.39 2.43 -21.13
C GLU A 318 12.53 1.75 -22.50
N GLY A 319 12.89 0.47 -22.48
CA GLY A 319 12.92 -0.40 -23.65
C GLY A 319 12.12 -1.67 -23.41
N GLU A 320 11.41 -2.12 -24.43
CA GLU A 320 10.64 -3.37 -24.43
C GLU A 320 10.90 -4.16 -25.70
N VAL A 321 11.05 -5.46 -25.53
CA VAL A 321 11.05 -6.45 -26.62
C VAL A 321 9.94 -7.45 -26.31
N ALA A 322 9.01 -7.64 -27.23
CA ALA A 322 7.87 -8.53 -27.10
C ALA A 322 7.76 -9.49 -28.30
N ARG A 323 6.96 -10.56 -28.15
CA ARG A 323 6.78 -11.62 -29.15
C ARG A 323 8.06 -12.41 -29.48
N ILE A 324 8.93 -12.57 -28.51
CA ILE A 324 10.13 -13.40 -28.67
C ILE A 324 9.71 -14.88 -28.68
N GLY A 325 10.13 -15.62 -29.69
CA GLY A 325 9.98 -17.10 -29.75
C GLY A 325 8.90 -17.64 -30.69
N GLU A 326 7.93 -16.83 -31.13
CA GLU A 326 6.90 -17.32 -32.09
C GLU A 326 7.40 -17.27 -33.54
N THR A 327 8.21 -16.26 -33.91
CA THR A 327 8.61 -16.01 -35.31
C THR A 327 10.09 -15.60 -35.43
N GLY A 328 10.91 -15.83 -34.42
CA GLY A 328 12.30 -15.36 -34.37
C GLY A 328 12.42 -13.88 -33.97
N VAL A 329 13.65 -13.38 -33.83
CA VAL A 329 13.94 -11.98 -33.42
C VAL A 329 13.54 -10.95 -34.50
N ASP A 330 13.54 -11.32 -35.77
CA ASP A 330 13.23 -10.40 -36.86
C ASP A 330 11.78 -9.91 -36.87
N ASN A 331 10.88 -10.69 -36.32
CA ASN A 331 9.46 -10.39 -36.19
C ASN A 331 9.04 -10.03 -34.77
N ALA A 332 9.99 -9.74 -33.88
CA ALA A 332 9.69 -9.24 -32.55
C ALA A 332 9.20 -7.78 -32.59
N THR A 333 8.44 -7.41 -31.60
CA THR A 333 8.02 -6.02 -31.36
C THR A 333 9.05 -5.33 -30.49
N TYR A 334 9.50 -4.14 -30.91
CA TYR A 334 10.45 -3.30 -30.17
C TYR A 334 9.79 -1.97 -29.84
N ARG A 335 9.94 -1.50 -28.62
CA ARG A 335 9.48 -0.19 -28.17
C ARG A 335 10.56 0.48 -27.34
N ALA A 336 10.80 1.76 -27.59
CA ALA A 336 11.74 2.56 -26.82
C ALA A 336 11.11 3.92 -26.52
N PHE A 337 11.15 4.35 -25.26
CA PHE A 337 10.59 5.62 -24.81
C PHE A 337 11.56 6.38 -23.90
N ALA A 338 11.56 7.71 -24.05
CA ALA A 338 12.11 8.63 -23.08
C ALA A 338 10.99 9.51 -22.53
N THR A 339 10.79 9.49 -21.23
CA THR A 339 9.73 10.24 -20.54
C THR A 339 10.33 11.18 -19.52
N LEU A 340 10.09 12.48 -19.67
CA LEU A 340 10.44 13.52 -18.70
C LEU A 340 9.17 13.97 -17.97
N ARG A 341 9.19 13.85 -16.64
CA ARG A 341 8.14 14.35 -15.76
C ARG A 341 8.67 15.54 -14.97
N THR A 342 8.01 16.68 -15.08
CA THR A 342 8.37 17.90 -14.36
C THR A 342 7.24 18.25 -13.40
N PRO A 343 7.43 18.09 -12.09
CA PRO A 343 6.45 18.52 -11.09
C PRO A 343 6.43 20.04 -11.01
N GLU A 344 5.36 20.60 -10.42
CA GLU A 344 5.22 22.05 -10.19
C GLU A 344 5.47 22.89 -11.45
N PHE A 345 5.01 22.38 -12.60
CA PHE A 345 5.24 23.02 -13.89
C PHE A 345 4.71 24.46 -13.91
N LEU A 346 5.55 25.41 -14.31
CA LEU A 346 5.31 26.85 -14.25
C LEU A 346 4.97 27.36 -12.82
N GLY A 347 5.50 26.72 -11.79
CA GLY A 347 5.26 27.10 -10.39
C GLY A 347 3.82 26.85 -9.91
N ARG A 348 3.05 26.00 -10.60
CA ARG A 348 1.68 25.62 -10.28
C ARG A 348 1.61 24.18 -9.81
N ASP A 349 0.47 23.79 -9.22
CA ASP A 349 0.18 22.41 -8.82
C ASP A 349 -0.19 21.54 -10.05
N LEU A 350 0.68 21.60 -11.06
CA LEU A 350 0.58 20.89 -12.33
C LEU A 350 1.85 20.06 -12.53
N GLN A 351 1.71 18.87 -13.06
CA GLN A 351 2.84 18.07 -13.53
C GLN A 351 2.82 18.03 -15.05
N SER A 352 3.94 18.39 -15.71
CA SER A 352 4.08 18.12 -17.14
C SER A 352 4.71 16.74 -17.35
N VAL A 353 4.26 16.06 -18.42
CA VAL A 353 4.81 14.79 -18.89
C VAL A 353 5.10 14.94 -20.37
N SER A 354 6.39 15.00 -20.71
CA SER A 354 6.88 14.98 -22.09
C SER A 354 7.38 13.59 -22.42
N GLN A 355 6.94 13.01 -23.50
CA GLN A 355 7.39 11.69 -23.95
C GLN A 355 7.74 11.73 -25.43
N ILE A 356 8.86 11.11 -25.78
CA ILE A 356 9.24 10.77 -27.14
C ILE A 356 9.53 9.28 -27.20
N GLY A 357 9.27 8.66 -28.34
CA GLY A 357 9.53 7.23 -28.50
C GLY A 357 9.53 6.77 -29.93
N ALA A 358 9.97 5.54 -30.11
CA ALA A 358 9.92 4.83 -31.37
C ALA A 358 9.40 3.40 -31.13
N VAL A 359 8.60 2.92 -32.06
CA VAL A 359 8.04 1.58 -32.03
C VAL A 359 8.25 0.89 -33.37
N ARG A 360 8.58 -0.40 -33.29
CA ARG A 360 8.51 -1.34 -34.39
C ARG A 360 7.65 -2.50 -33.94
N GLU A 361 6.43 -2.56 -34.44
CA GLU A 361 5.44 -3.58 -34.07
C GLU A 361 5.21 -4.51 -35.24
N ARG A 362 5.24 -5.81 -34.96
CA ARG A 362 4.95 -6.88 -35.91
C ARG A 362 3.85 -7.75 -35.29
N LEU A 363 2.62 -7.38 -35.54
CA LEU A 363 1.42 -8.02 -34.96
C LEU A 363 0.66 -8.80 -36.04
N ARG A 364 -0.19 -9.73 -35.64
CA ARG A 364 -1.09 -10.41 -36.59
C ARG A 364 -2.08 -9.44 -37.24
N ALA A 365 -2.45 -8.37 -36.55
CA ALA A 365 -3.38 -7.36 -37.03
C ALA A 365 -2.73 -6.36 -37.99
N TYR A 366 -1.46 -5.98 -37.75
CA TYR A 366 -0.72 -5.00 -38.56
C TYR A 366 0.77 -5.01 -38.23
N ASP A 367 1.55 -4.48 -39.17
CA ASP A 367 2.93 -4.05 -38.98
C ASP A 367 3.00 -2.54 -38.86
N ARG A 368 3.83 -2.00 -37.96
CA ARG A 368 3.98 -0.57 -37.75
C ARG A 368 5.41 -0.21 -37.37
N ASP A 369 5.95 0.80 -38.04
CA ASP A 369 7.20 1.48 -37.67
C ASP A 369 6.88 2.97 -37.49
N ALA A 370 7.00 3.50 -36.26
CA ALA A 370 6.58 4.87 -35.97
C ALA A 370 7.43 5.58 -34.92
N ALA A 371 7.53 6.90 -35.08
CA ALA A 371 7.99 7.83 -34.05
C ALA A 371 6.77 8.49 -33.39
N LEU A 372 6.88 8.73 -32.08
CA LEU A 372 5.80 9.27 -31.25
C LEU A 372 6.35 10.42 -30.40
N ALA A 373 5.54 11.46 -30.24
CA ALA A 373 5.81 12.56 -29.31
C ALA A 373 4.53 12.97 -28.61
N SER A 374 4.58 13.24 -27.32
CA SER A 374 3.44 13.78 -26.58
C SER A 374 3.90 14.73 -25.49
N PHE A 375 3.03 15.69 -25.20
CA PHE A 375 3.15 16.60 -24.07
C PHE A 375 1.81 16.68 -23.36
N THR A 376 1.77 16.32 -22.10
CA THR A 376 0.54 16.38 -21.30
C THR A 376 0.76 17.14 -20.01
N LEU A 377 -0.26 17.87 -19.59
CA LEU A 377 -0.36 18.45 -18.25
C LEU A 377 -1.29 17.58 -17.41
N GLU A 378 -0.84 17.22 -16.24
CA GLU A 378 -1.61 16.47 -15.25
C GLU A 378 -1.87 17.34 -14.03
N HIS A 379 -3.13 17.39 -13.58
CA HIS A 379 -3.56 18.06 -12.36
C HIS A 379 -4.28 17.08 -11.45
N ARG A 380 -3.85 17.01 -10.19
CA ARG A 380 -4.52 16.23 -9.15
C ARG A 380 -5.63 17.05 -8.52
N LEU A 381 -6.87 16.63 -8.73
CA LEU A 381 -8.05 17.26 -8.13
C LEU A 381 -8.20 16.85 -6.65
N SER A 382 -7.78 15.62 -6.33
CA SER A 382 -7.78 15.06 -4.97
C SER A 382 -6.73 13.96 -4.85
N ASP A 383 -6.65 13.30 -3.69
CA ASP A 383 -5.78 12.12 -3.49
C ASP A 383 -6.18 10.93 -4.40
N THR A 384 -7.43 10.90 -4.87
CA THR A 384 -8.00 9.81 -5.67
C THR A 384 -8.34 10.21 -7.11
N MET A 385 -8.37 11.50 -7.45
CA MET A 385 -8.80 12.01 -8.76
C MET A 385 -7.71 12.82 -9.43
N ALA A 386 -7.53 12.59 -10.73
CA ALA A 386 -6.63 13.35 -11.57
C ALA A 386 -7.25 13.58 -12.96
N ILE A 387 -6.93 14.73 -13.55
CA ILE A 387 -7.17 15.01 -14.95
C ILE A 387 -5.85 15.25 -15.66
N SER A 388 -5.76 14.84 -16.90
CA SER A 388 -4.60 15.16 -17.74
C SER A 388 -5.03 15.42 -19.17
N GLY A 389 -4.24 16.21 -19.88
CA GLY A 389 -4.52 16.45 -21.28
C GLY A 389 -3.38 17.15 -21.99
N GLY A 390 -3.37 17.06 -23.32
CA GLY A 390 -2.37 17.70 -24.14
C GLY A 390 -2.20 17.08 -25.52
N PRO A 391 -1.35 17.70 -26.38
CA PRO A 391 -1.12 17.25 -27.73
C PRO A 391 -0.30 15.95 -27.79
N ASN A 392 -0.57 15.16 -28.83
CA ASN A 392 0.26 14.04 -29.27
C ASN A 392 0.46 14.09 -30.79
N TYR A 393 1.59 13.56 -31.22
CA TYR A 393 1.98 13.47 -32.62
C TYR A 393 2.59 12.10 -32.89
N GLU A 394 2.23 11.51 -34.02
CA GLU A 394 2.74 10.21 -34.46
C GLU A 394 2.93 10.24 -35.97
N GLU A 395 4.08 9.74 -36.41
CA GLU A 395 4.37 9.55 -37.83
C GLU A 395 5.13 8.26 -38.08
N GLY A 396 4.97 7.67 -39.23
CA GLY A 396 5.63 6.47 -39.62
C GLY A 396 4.95 5.73 -40.75
N ARG A 397 5.13 4.41 -40.76
CA ARG A 397 4.50 3.51 -41.72
C ARG A 397 3.70 2.45 -40.99
N ILE A 398 2.54 2.12 -41.52
CA ILE A 398 1.66 1.09 -40.99
C ILE A 398 0.98 0.34 -42.13
N GLY A 399 0.82 -0.95 -41.99
CA GLY A 399 0.17 -1.76 -43.02
C GLY A 399 0.13 -3.23 -42.68
N ARG A 400 0.03 -4.08 -43.71
CA ARG A 400 -0.06 -5.54 -43.58
C ARG A 400 0.73 -6.21 -44.70
N ASP A 401 1.37 -7.38 -44.39
CA ASP A 401 2.08 -8.19 -45.37
C ASP A 401 3.14 -7.46 -46.20
N GLY A 402 3.79 -6.47 -45.58
CA GLY A 402 4.79 -5.65 -46.27
C GLY A 402 4.22 -4.47 -47.09
N ASP A 403 2.92 -4.39 -47.27
CA ASP A 403 2.26 -3.21 -47.86
C ASP A 403 2.09 -2.16 -46.75
N MET A 404 3.11 -1.30 -46.62
CA MET A 404 3.25 -0.32 -45.58
C MET A 404 2.97 1.07 -46.13
N ASN A 405 1.91 1.71 -45.66
CA ASN A 405 1.55 3.07 -46.02
C ASN A 405 2.01 4.07 -44.98
N ASP A 406 2.45 5.23 -45.43
CA ASP A 406 2.82 6.34 -44.55
C ASP A 406 1.58 6.85 -43.81
N PHE A 407 1.75 7.23 -42.55
CA PHE A 407 0.71 7.90 -41.77
C PHE A 407 1.29 9.03 -40.96
N ARG A 408 0.46 10.03 -40.67
CA ARG A 408 0.80 11.17 -39.83
C ARG A 408 -0.42 11.63 -39.06
N LEU A 409 -0.40 11.48 -37.74
CA LEU A 409 -1.53 11.80 -36.85
C LEU A 409 -1.19 12.90 -35.87
N PHE A 410 -2.08 13.87 -35.77
CA PHE A 410 -2.12 14.84 -34.69
C PHE A 410 -3.32 14.54 -33.81
N GLY A 411 -3.12 14.53 -32.49
CA GLY A 411 -4.18 14.30 -31.54
C GLY A 411 -4.10 15.25 -30.35
N VAL A 412 -5.21 15.42 -29.65
CA VAL A 412 -5.26 16.10 -28.36
C VAL A 412 -5.93 15.17 -27.36
N MET A 413 -5.13 14.60 -26.46
CA MET A 413 -5.63 13.64 -25.47
C MET A 413 -6.20 14.38 -24.27
N GLY A 414 -7.37 13.93 -23.79
CA GLY A 414 -7.92 14.26 -22.48
C GLY A 414 -8.20 12.98 -21.70
N THR A 415 -7.82 12.94 -20.42
CA THR A 415 -8.06 11.78 -19.55
C THR A 415 -8.52 12.24 -18.17
N PHE A 416 -9.58 11.62 -17.66
CA PHE A 416 -9.96 11.66 -16.25
C PHE A 416 -9.64 10.29 -15.63
N ARG A 417 -9.11 10.29 -14.40
CA ARG A 417 -8.77 9.10 -13.65
C ARG A 417 -9.26 9.22 -12.21
N TYR A 418 -9.86 8.15 -11.73
CA TYR A 418 -10.23 7.92 -10.33
C TYR A 418 -9.62 6.61 -9.85
N ASP A 419 -8.96 6.59 -8.71
CA ASP A 419 -8.40 5.40 -8.08
C ASP A 419 -8.38 5.58 -6.56
N ASN A 420 -9.16 4.77 -5.84
CA ASN A 420 -9.16 4.73 -4.38
C ASN A 420 -8.67 3.38 -3.84
N THR A 421 -8.03 2.55 -4.67
CA THR A 421 -7.45 1.28 -4.25
C THR A 421 -6.17 1.49 -3.43
N THR A 422 -5.93 0.61 -2.44
CA THR A 422 -4.78 0.73 -1.55
C THR A 422 -3.49 0.14 -2.13
N ASN A 423 -3.59 -0.87 -3.01
CA ASN A 423 -2.45 -1.54 -3.63
C ASN A 423 -2.65 -1.68 -5.14
N PRO A 424 -1.85 -1.00 -5.98
CA PRO A 424 -1.99 -1.07 -7.43
C PRO A 424 -1.73 -2.46 -8.04
N LEU A 425 -0.90 -3.31 -7.41
CA LEU A 425 -0.53 -4.62 -7.92
C LEU A 425 -1.40 -5.77 -7.37
N ASP A 426 -2.04 -5.55 -6.23
CA ASP A 426 -2.95 -6.52 -5.59
C ASP A 426 -4.12 -5.78 -4.93
N PRO A 427 -5.02 -5.17 -5.73
CA PRO A 427 -6.17 -4.47 -5.19
C PRO A 427 -7.18 -5.47 -4.61
N ARG A 428 -7.57 -5.24 -3.35
CA ARG A 428 -8.52 -6.09 -2.63
C ARG A 428 -9.86 -5.41 -2.40
N GLN A 429 -9.84 -4.09 -2.32
CA GLN A 429 -11.03 -3.25 -2.16
C GLN A 429 -10.84 -1.92 -2.87
N GLY A 430 -11.95 -1.26 -3.17
CA GLY A 430 -11.96 0.03 -3.83
C GLY A 430 -12.30 -0.08 -5.33
N GLN A 431 -12.13 1.03 -6.01
CA GLN A 431 -12.54 1.19 -7.40
C GLN A 431 -11.47 1.94 -8.18
N ARG A 432 -11.36 1.61 -9.46
CA ARG A 432 -10.60 2.35 -10.47
C ARG A 432 -11.51 2.68 -11.63
N PHE A 433 -11.40 3.88 -12.10
CA PHE A 433 -12.10 4.32 -13.30
C PHE A 433 -11.20 5.25 -14.10
N SER A 434 -11.18 5.08 -15.40
CA SER A 434 -10.55 6.04 -16.32
C SER A 434 -11.39 6.21 -17.56
N ILE A 435 -11.48 7.45 -18.03
CA ILE A 435 -12.03 7.75 -19.34
C ILE A 435 -11.01 8.63 -20.07
N SER A 436 -10.69 8.23 -21.30
CA SER A 436 -9.82 8.99 -22.19
C SER A 436 -10.54 9.28 -23.51
N ALA A 437 -10.36 10.49 -24.02
CA ALA A 437 -10.85 10.88 -25.32
C ALA A 437 -9.72 11.57 -26.09
N THR A 438 -9.51 11.17 -27.33
CA THR A 438 -8.49 11.74 -28.20
C THR A 438 -9.07 11.96 -29.60
N PRO A 439 -9.48 13.18 -29.95
CA PRO A 439 -9.69 13.55 -31.34
C PRO A 439 -8.35 13.49 -32.09
N TYR A 440 -8.38 12.88 -33.27
CA TYR A 440 -7.27 12.75 -34.20
C TYR A 440 -7.57 13.44 -35.53
N TYR A 441 -6.50 13.96 -36.11
CA TYR A 441 -6.47 14.44 -37.50
C TYR A 441 -5.34 13.73 -38.23
N SER A 442 -5.66 12.98 -39.30
CA SER A 442 -4.70 12.37 -40.22
C SER A 442 -4.32 13.39 -41.30
N ALA A 443 -3.03 13.82 -41.27
CA ALA A 443 -2.57 14.88 -42.16
C ALA A 443 -2.38 14.41 -43.60
N LEU A 444 -2.25 13.11 -43.86
CA LEU A 444 -2.05 12.57 -45.22
C LEU A 444 -3.39 12.28 -45.90
N ASP A 445 -4.38 11.77 -45.17
CA ASP A 445 -5.68 11.38 -45.71
C ASP A 445 -6.78 12.40 -45.42
N SER A 446 -6.47 13.44 -44.60
CA SER A 446 -7.43 14.44 -44.12
C SER A 446 -8.60 13.91 -43.30
N ASN A 447 -8.51 12.64 -42.85
CA ASN A 447 -9.53 11.98 -42.04
C ASN A 447 -9.53 12.54 -40.61
N LYS A 448 -10.71 12.61 -40.01
CA LYS A 448 -10.94 13.08 -38.65
C LYS A 448 -11.76 12.06 -37.90
N PHE A 449 -11.25 11.58 -36.77
CA PHE A 449 -11.98 10.68 -35.89
C PHE A 449 -11.61 10.98 -34.44
N ALA A 450 -12.42 10.51 -33.52
CA ALA A 450 -12.07 10.53 -32.10
C ALA A 450 -11.99 9.10 -31.57
N ARG A 451 -11.07 8.85 -30.64
CA ARG A 451 -11.00 7.59 -29.93
C ARG A 451 -11.35 7.83 -28.47
N VAL A 452 -12.45 7.22 -28.01
CA VAL A 452 -12.92 7.29 -26.62
C VAL A 452 -12.80 5.90 -26.01
N LEU A 453 -12.24 5.81 -24.81
CA LEU A 453 -12.11 4.56 -24.05
C LEU A 453 -12.38 4.82 -22.59
N ALA A 454 -13.38 4.13 -22.05
CA ALA A 454 -13.70 4.09 -20.62
C ALA A 454 -13.38 2.71 -20.05
N ILE A 455 -12.66 2.67 -18.92
CA ILE A 455 -12.32 1.43 -18.21
C ILE A 455 -12.67 1.63 -16.75
N GLY A 456 -13.43 0.68 -16.17
CA GLY A 456 -13.74 0.63 -14.76
C GLY A 456 -13.38 -0.72 -14.15
N SER A 457 -12.93 -0.73 -12.90
CA SER A 457 -12.73 -1.93 -12.10
C SER A 457 -13.20 -1.69 -10.67
N SER A 458 -13.80 -2.71 -10.05
CA SER A 458 -14.25 -2.69 -8.67
C SER A 458 -13.79 -3.95 -7.95
N TYR A 459 -13.39 -3.79 -6.69
CA TYR A 459 -12.84 -4.88 -5.88
C TYR A 459 -13.58 -4.93 -4.55
N PHE A 460 -14.04 -6.12 -4.20
CA PHE A 460 -14.83 -6.40 -3.01
C PHE A 460 -14.11 -7.45 -2.17
N ASP A 461 -13.64 -7.05 -1.00
CA ASP A 461 -13.13 -7.97 0.01
C ASP A 461 -14.31 -8.64 0.70
N VAL A 462 -14.56 -9.91 0.35
CA VAL A 462 -15.74 -10.67 0.82
C VAL A 462 -15.56 -11.14 2.26
N THR A 463 -14.34 -11.43 2.68
CA THR A 463 -14.01 -11.93 4.02
C THR A 463 -13.62 -10.83 4.99
N GLY A 464 -13.32 -9.62 4.52
CA GLY A 464 -12.89 -8.49 5.33
C GLY A 464 -11.41 -8.53 5.74
N ASP A 465 -10.70 -9.62 5.48
CA ASP A 465 -9.27 -9.81 5.77
C ASP A 465 -8.41 -9.92 4.50
N GLY A 466 -9.02 -9.76 3.34
CA GLY A 466 -8.40 -9.93 2.02
C GLY A 466 -8.15 -11.39 1.65
N GLY A 467 -8.80 -12.33 2.34
CA GLY A 467 -8.73 -13.77 2.05
C GLY A 467 -9.48 -14.15 0.78
N SER A 468 -10.65 -13.53 0.56
CA SER A 468 -11.48 -13.71 -0.64
C SER A 468 -11.83 -12.37 -1.25
N VAL A 469 -11.53 -12.18 -2.55
CA VAL A 469 -11.79 -10.94 -3.28
C VAL A 469 -12.57 -11.24 -4.55
N LEU A 470 -13.70 -10.55 -4.75
CA LEU A 470 -14.39 -10.48 -6.02
C LEU A 470 -13.93 -9.23 -6.78
N ALA A 471 -13.34 -9.42 -7.95
CA ALA A 471 -12.87 -8.35 -8.83
C ALA A 471 -13.71 -8.32 -10.11
N LEU A 472 -14.22 -7.13 -10.44
CA LEU A 472 -15.02 -6.87 -11.64
C LEU A 472 -14.29 -5.84 -12.51
N ARG A 473 -14.30 -6.02 -13.83
CA ARG A 473 -13.78 -5.04 -14.80
C ARG A 473 -14.75 -4.90 -15.96
N ALA A 474 -14.88 -3.68 -16.46
CA ALA A 474 -15.56 -3.39 -17.72
C ALA A 474 -14.75 -2.37 -18.53
N ALA A 475 -14.76 -2.50 -19.85
CA ALA A 475 -14.20 -1.52 -20.76
C ALA A 475 -15.17 -1.28 -21.93
N LEU A 476 -15.34 0.00 -22.29
CA LEU A 476 -16.14 0.45 -23.40
C LEU A 476 -15.30 1.37 -24.28
N GLY A 477 -15.21 1.05 -25.56
CA GLY A 477 -14.49 1.82 -26.56
C GLY A 477 -15.40 2.27 -27.71
N SER A 478 -15.16 3.48 -28.24
CA SER A 478 -15.84 4.01 -29.41
C SER A 478 -14.89 4.91 -30.21
N ALA A 479 -14.90 4.80 -31.52
CA ALA A 479 -14.13 5.64 -32.42
C ALA A 479 -15.06 6.30 -33.47
N PRO A 480 -15.82 7.34 -33.07
CA PRO A 480 -16.71 8.07 -33.99
C PRO A 480 -15.95 9.02 -34.90
N GLY A 481 -16.59 9.38 -36.02
CA GLY A 481 -16.13 10.42 -36.94
C GLY A 481 -15.55 9.94 -38.26
N ALA A 482 -15.25 8.62 -38.36
CA ALA A 482 -14.79 7.98 -39.58
C ALA A 482 -15.25 6.51 -39.60
N ASP A 483 -15.29 5.93 -40.78
CA ASP A 483 -15.53 4.51 -40.95
C ASP A 483 -14.29 3.70 -40.46
N ARG A 484 -14.49 2.42 -40.07
CA ARG A 484 -13.39 1.58 -39.58
C ARG A 484 -12.15 1.65 -40.47
N ASP A 485 -12.33 1.61 -41.79
CA ASP A 485 -11.21 1.54 -42.75
C ASP A 485 -10.48 2.87 -42.93
N GLU A 486 -11.07 3.97 -42.55
CA GLU A 486 -10.47 5.30 -42.47
C GLU A 486 -9.71 5.52 -41.15
N ILE A 487 -9.98 4.71 -40.11
CA ILE A 487 -9.23 4.72 -38.86
C ILE A 487 -7.91 3.97 -39.05
N THR A 488 -6.80 4.63 -38.70
CA THR A 488 -5.46 4.00 -38.72
C THR A 488 -5.45 2.70 -37.92
N LEU A 489 -4.84 1.64 -38.47
CA LEU A 489 -4.91 0.28 -37.91
C LEU A 489 -4.59 0.20 -36.42
N ASP A 490 -3.59 0.93 -35.94
CA ASP A 490 -3.21 0.97 -34.51
C ASP A 490 -4.17 1.76 -33.61
N LYS A 491 -5.09 2.54 -34.17
CA LYS A 491 -6.12 3.29 -33.41
C LYS A 491 -7.45 2.54 -33.34
N ARG A 492 -7.64 1.49 -34.17
CA ARG A 492 -8.80 0.60 -34.05
C ARG A 492 -8.81 -0.11 -32.72
N PHE A 493 -9.94 -0.64 -32.35
CA PHE A 493 -10.06 -1.49 -31.16
C PHE A 493 -9.80 -2.95 -31.52
N TYR A 494 -9.19 -3.67 -30.58
CA TYR A 494 -8.90 -5.09 -30.65
C TYR A 494 -9.18 -5.72 -29.29
N ALA A 495 -9.60 -6.98 -29.26
CA ALA A 495 -9.78 -7.75 -28.03
C ALA A 495 -9.17 -9.15 -28.17
N GLY A 496 -8.97 -9.84 -27.03
CA GLY A 496 -8.30 -11.12 -26.90
C GLY A 496 -6.89 -10.98 -26.30
N GLY A 497 -6.45 -12.03 -25.62
CA GLY A 497 -5.17 -12.09 -24.91
C GLY A 497 -5.26 -11.83 -23.42
N GLY A 498 -4.13 -11.92 -22.71
CA GLY A 498 -4.03 -11.92 -21.25
C GLY A 498 -4.47 -10.64 -20.52
N GLY A 499 -4.58 -9.53 -21.23
CA GLY A 499 -5.07 -8.23 -20.70
C GLY A 499 -6.50 -7.88 -21.13
N SER A 500 -7.19 -8.78 -21.84
CA SER A 500 -8.50 -8.56 -22.44
C SER A 500 -9.39 -9.78 -22.16
N VAL A 501 -9.59 -10.68 -23.14
CA VAL A 501 -10.36 -11.92 -23.00
C VAL A 501 -9.39 -13.11 -23.02
N ARG A 502 -9.12 -13.67 -21.85
CA ARG A 502 -8.22 -14.84 -21.71
C ARG A 502 -8.82 -16.09 -22.38
N GLY A 503 -7.97 -16.91 -22.96
CA GLY A 503 -8.35 -18.06 -23.78
C GLY A 503 -8.22 -17.81 -25.28
N TYR A 504 -8.31 -16.53 -25.72
CA TYR A 504 -8.13 -16.14 -27.13
C TYR A 504 -6.72 -15.63 -27.38
N THR A 505 -6.28 -15.74 -28.65
CA THR A 505 -5.02 -15.15 -29.10
C THR A 505 -5.09 -13.61 -28.98
N TYR A 506 -3.95 -12.99 -28.73
CA TYR A 506 -3.83 -11.53 -28.65
C TYR A 506 -4.42 -10.85 -29.89
N GLN A 507 -5.34 -9.90 -29.69
CA GLN A 507 -6.03 -9.14 -30.73
C GLN A 507 -6.92 -9.96 -31.68
N SER A 508 -7.30 -11.20 -31.37
CA SER A 508 -7.99 -12.08 -32.33
C SER A 508 -9.50 -11.96 -32.35
N ILE A 509 -10.12 -11.27 -31.38
CA ILE A 509 -11.58 -11.11 -31.31
C ILE A 509 -12.02 -9.93 -32.18
N GLY A 510 -13.07 -10.13 -32.96
CA GLY A 510 -13.70 -9.12 -33.81
C GLY A 510 -13.64 -9.46 -35.29
N PRO A 511 -13.89 -8.47 -36.18
CA PRO A 511 -13.88 -8.67 -37.64
C PRO A 511 -12.54 -9.21 -38.13
N ARG A 512 -12.59 -10.16 -39.09
CA ARG A 512 -11.42 -10.81 -39.68
C ARG A 512 -11.47 -10.73 -41.21
N ASP A 513 -10.33 -10.70 -41.86
CA ASP A 513 -10.21 -10.76 -43.30
C ASP A 513 -10.38 -12.23 -43.83
N LYS A 514 -10.32 -12.39 -45.15
CA LYS A 514 -10.40 -13.70 -45.80
C LYS A 514 -9.26 -14.64 -45.39
N GLY A 515 -8.13 -14.11 -44.91
CA GLY A 515 -6.99 -14.84 -44.39
C GLY A 515 -7.07 -15.11 -42.89
N ASN A 516 -8.22 -14.88 -42.26
CA ASN A 516 -8.46 -15.04 -40.82
C ASN A 516 -7.60 -14.11 -39.92
N ARG A 517 -7.16 -12.95 -40.42
CA ARG A 517 -6.38 -11.98 -39.68
C ARG A 517 -7.30 -10.90 -39.09
N PRO A 518 -7.00 -10.40 -37.89
CA PRO A 518 -7.80 -9.37 -37.23
C PRO A 518 -7.81 -8.06 -38.02
N LEU A 519 -8.98 -7.52 -38.28
CA LEU A 519 -9.18 -6.23 -38.94
C LEU A 519 -9.26 -5.08 -37.93
N GLY A 520 -9.54 -5.39 -36.66
CA GLY A 520 -9.93 -4.41 -35.65
C GLY A 520 -11.31 -3.83 -35.92
N GLY A 521 -11.76 -2.97 -35.04
CA GLY A 521 -13.06 -2.32 -35.16
C GLY A 521 -13.09 -0.90 -34.62
N ALA A 522 -14.23 -0.23 -34.82
CA ALA A 522 -14.48 1.11 -34.35
C ALA A 522 -15.12 1.14 -32.96
N SER A 523 -15.50 0.00 -32.40
CA SER A 523 -15.99 -0.09 -31.02
C SER A 523 -15.48 -1.33 -30.28
N LEU A 524 -15.55 -1.28 -28.94
CA LEU A 524 -15.08 -2.30 -28.01
C LEU A 524 -16.04 -2.43 -26.84
N VAL A 525 -16.33 -3.67 -26.48
CA VAL A 525 -16.95 -4.04 -25.21
C VAL A 525 -16.11 -5.13 -24.57
N GLU A 526 -15.70 -4.95 -23.32
CA GLU A 526 -15.05 -6.01 -22.53
C GLU A 526 -15.63 -6.04 -21.13
N THR A 527 -15.71 -7.24 -20.56
CA THR A 527 -16.04 -7.45 -19.16
C THR A 527 -15.25 -8.62 -18.60
N SER A 528 -14.92 -8.55 -17.31
CA SER A 528 -14.21 -9.62 -16.60
C SER A 528 -14.74 -9.73 -15.18
N ILE A 529 -14.96 -10.95 -14.74
CA ILE A 529 -15.29 -11.31 -13.36
C ILE A 529 -14.19 -12.27 -12.90
N GLU A 530 -13.53 -11.94 -11.80
CA GLU A 530 -12.46 -12.77 -11.24
C GLU A 530 -12.67 -12.94 -9.73
N TRP A 531 -12.77 -14.20 -9.29
CA TRP A 531 -12.76 -14.59 -7.89
C TRP A 531 -11.34 -14.96 -7.50
N ARG A 532 -10.79 -14.29 -6.48
CA ARG A 532 -9.46 -14.52 -5.92
C ARG A 532 -9.58 -15.08 -4.52
N GLN A 533 -8.95 -16.21 -4.26
CA GLN A 533 -8.96 -16.90 -2.96
C GLN A 533 -7.54 -17.08 -2.45
N ARG A 534 -7.24 -16.61 -1.26
CA ARG A 534 -6.02 -16.93 -0.54
C ARG A 534 -6.19 -18.32 0.09
N LEU A 535 -5.23 -19.23 -0.13
CA LEU A 535 -5.22 -20.58 0.42
C LEU A 535 -4.27 -20.70 1.61
N THR A 536 -3.11 -20.05 1.52
CA THR A 536 -2.11 -20.01 2.57
C THR A 536 -1.50 -18.62 2.65
N ARG A 537 -0.51 -18.41 3.53
CA ARG A 537 0.23 -17.14 3.61
C ARG A 537 0.81 -16.71 2.26
N ASN A 538 1.31 -17.66 1.46
CA ASN A 538 2.05 -17.39 0.23
C ASN A 538 1.35 -17.86 -1.05
N TRP A 539 0.27 -18.64 -0.96
CA TRP A 539 -0.41 -19.19 -2.11
C TRP A 539 -1.87 -18.76 -2.17
N GLY A 540 -2.33 -18.48 -3.38
CA GLY A 540 -3.72 -18.22 -3.70
C GLY A 540 -4.10 -18.83 -5.04
N MET A 541 -5.37 -18.82 -5.32
CA MET A 541 -5.96 -19.23 -6.61
C MET A 541 -6.90 -18.14 -7.12
N ALA A 542 -7.18 -18.16 -8.43
CA ALA A 542 -8.19 -17.34 -9.05
C ALA A 542 -9.02 -18.17 -10.02
N ALA A 543 -10.30 -17.85 -10.12
CA ALA A 543 -11.19 -18.33 -11.19
C ALA A 543 -11.75 -17.11 -11.91
N PHE A 544 -11.87 -17.16 -13.23
CA PHE A 544 -12.28 -16.01 -14.01
C PHE A 544 -13.22 -16.37 -15.16
N LEU A 545 -14.02 -15.39 -15.53
CA LEU A 545 -14.84 -15.37 -16.74
C LEU A 545 -14.66 -14.00 -17.39
N ASP A 546 -14.15 -14.00 -18.61
CA ASP A 546 -13.93 -12.81 -19.42
C ASP A 546 -14.86 -12.87 -20.64
N ALA A 547 -15.34 -11.73 -21.10
CA ALA A 547 -16.08 -11.62 -22.34
C ALA A 547 -15.74 -10.32 -23.07
N GLY A 548 -15.75 -10.33 -24.39
CA GLY A 548 -15.48 -9.15 -25.19
C GLY A 548 -16.00 -9.25 -26.62
N SER A 549 -16.23 -8.07 -27.20
CA SER A 549 -16.68 -7.88 -28.58
C SER A 549 -15.99 -6.67 -29.18
N VAL A 550 -15.73 -6.73 -30.48
CA VAL A 550 -15.20 -5.63 -31.28
C VAL A 550 -16.14 -5.44 -32.46
N GLY A 551 -16.79 -4.27 -32.50
CA GLY A 551 -17.76 -3.91 -33.55
C GLY A 551 -17.12 -3.14 -34.71
N GLU A 552 -17.67 -3.31 -35.92
CA GLU A 552 -17.23 -2.55 -37.11
C GLU A 552 -17.57 -1.07 -36.99
N ASP A 553 -18.76 -0.78 -36.48
CA ASP A 553 -19.25 0.58 -36.25
C ASP A 553 -18.77 1.15 -34.93
N SER A 554 -18.85 2.48 -34.79
CA SER A 554 -18.48 3.20 -33.55
C SER A 554 -19.44 2.94 -32.38
N LYS A 555 -20.62 2.37 -32.60
CA LYS A 555 -21.54 1.97 -31.53
C LYS A 555 -21.08 0.64 -30.92
N PRO A 556 -20.92 0.55 -29.59
CA PRO A 556 -20.54 -0.70 -28.93
C PRO A 556 -21.51 -1.83 -29.26
N ASP A 557 -20.96 -2.95 -29.74
CA ASP A 557 -21.73 -4.15 -30.11
C ASP A 557 -21.72 -5.16 -28.95
N PHE A 558 -22.88 -5.43 -28.39
CA PHE A 558 -23.09 -6.41 -27.33
C PHE A 558 -23.54 -7.79 -27.87
N GLY A 559 -23.83 -7.88 -29.18
CA GLY A 559 -24.32 -9.12 -29.81
C GLY A 559 -23.22 -10.12 -30.15
N GLY A 560 -22.00 -9.64 -30.43
CA GLY A 560 -20.85 -10.45 -30.87
C GLY A 560 -19.91 -10.89 -29.75
N LEU A 561 -20.38 -11.12 -28.54
CA LEU A 561 -19.54 -11.42 -27.38
C LEU A 561 -18.85 -12.79 -27.51
N HIS A 562 -17.54 -12.78 -27.38
CA HIS A 562 -16.68 -13.96 -27.24
C HIS A 562 -16.30 -14.11 -25.77
N ALA A 563 -16.53 -15.29 -25.19
CA ALA A 563 -16.28 -15.54 -23.79
C ALA A 563 -15.15 -16.54 -23.56
N GLY A 564 -14.35 -16.31 -22.55
CA GLY A 564 -13.29 -17.21 -22.09
C GLY A 564 -13.35 -17.38 -20.58
N THR A 565 -12.98 -18.56 -20.10
CA THR A 565 -12.96 -18.87 -18.67
C THR A 565 -11.66 -19.57 -18.30
N GLY A 566 -11.33 -19.61 -17.02
CA GLY A 566 -10.13 -20.30 -16.61
C GLY A 566 -9.85 -20.22 -15.11
N LEU A 567 -8.73 -20.82 -14.77
CA LEU A 567 -8.19 -20.87 -13.42
C LEU A 567 -6.76 -20.35 -13.40
N GLY A 568 -6.35 -19.84 -12.26
CA GLY A 568 -5.00 -19.36 -12.06
C GLY A 568 -4.47 -19.62 -10.66
N VAL A 569 -3.16 -19.71 -10.58
CA VAL A 569 -2.41 -19.79 -9.31
C VAL A 569 -1.70 -18.48 -9.07
N ARG A 570 -1.62 -18.09 -7.81
CA ARG A 570 -0.96 -16.87 -7.33
C ARG A 570 0.09 -17.24 -6.30
N TYR A 571 1.32 -16.84 -6.52
CA TYR A 571 2.36 -16.86 -5.48
C TYR A 571 2.52 -15.45 -4.92
N LEU A 572 2.09 -15.26 -3.68
CA LEU A 572 2.01 -13.95 -3.02
C LEU A 572 3.40 -13.55 -2.52
N THR A 573 3.92 -12.44 -3.02
CA THR A 573 5.19 -11.85 -2.57
C THR A 573 4.94 -10.52 -1.87
N ALA A 574 5.95 -9.98 -1.19
CA ALA A 574 5.87 -8.69 -0.49
C ALA A 574 5.55 -7.50 -1.42
N ILE A 575 5.85 -7.60 -2.71
CA ILE A 575 5.66 -6.53 -3.70
C ILE A 575 4.48 -6.77 -4.65
N GLY A 576 3.85 -7.96 -4.61
CA GLY A 576 2.71 -8.33 -5.43
C GLY A 576 2.75 -9.80 -5.82
N PRO A 577 1.65 -10.37 -6.33
CA PRO A 577 1.58 -11.76 -6.73
C PRO A 577 2.30 -12.04 -8.06
N ILE A 578 2.96 -13.18 -8.14
CA ILE A 578 3.31 -13.82 -9.41
C ILE A 578 2.11 -14.66 -9.82
N ARG A 579 1.60 -14.49 -11.03
CA ARG A 579 0.43 -15.19 -11.53
C ARG A 579 0.78 -16.17 -12.65
N LEU A 580 0.07 -17.29 -12.62
CA LEU A 580 0.00 -18.26 -13.72
C LEU A 580 -1.48 -18.55 -13.97
N ASP A 581 -1.99 -18.16 -15.13
CA ASP A 581 -3.38 -18.39 -15.54
C ASP A 581 -3.45 -19.34 -16.73
N VAL A 582 -4.47 -20.20 -16.75
CA VAL A 582 -4.84 -21.03 -17.90
C VAL A 582 -6.26 -20.65 -18.29
N GLY A 583 -6.43 -20.17 -19.51
CA GLY A 583 -7.72 -19.77 -20.07
C GLY A 583 -8.14 -20.63 -21.25
N VAL A 584 -9.43 -20.90 -21.38
CA VAL A 584 -10.04 -21.62 -22.50
C VAL A 584 -11.14 -20.77 -23.12
N PRO A 585 -11.24 -20.69 -24.47
CA PRO A 585 -12.34 -20.01 -25.13
C PRO A 585 -13.61 -20.86 -25.05
N LEU A 586 -14.75 -20.23 -24.71
CA LEU A 586 -16.04 -20.92 -24.61
C LEU A 586 -16.76 -21.01 -25.98
N ASN A 587 -16.60 -20.04 -26.84
CA ASN A 587 -17.19 -19.98 -28.19
C ASN A 587 -16.09 -19.79 -29.24
N ARG A 588 -15.30 -20.88 -29.46
CA ARG A 588 -14.17 -20.91 -30.40
C ARG A 588 -14.61 -20.63 -31.81
N GLN A 589 -13.84 -19.81 -32.50
CA GLN A 589 -13.85 -19.68 -33.95
C GLN A 589 -12.77 -20.59 -34.59
N LYS A 590 -12.79 -20.68 -35.93
CA LYS A 590 -11.75 -21.37 -36.68
C LYS A 590 -10.38 -20.75 -36.33
N ASP A 591 -9.40 -21.61 -36.06
CA ASP A 591 -8.02 -21.27 -35.71
C ASP A 591 -7.82 -20.61 -34.32
N ASP A 592 -8.86 -20.56 -33.49
CA ASP A 592 -8.67 -20.18 -32.08
C ASP A 592 -7.99 -21.32 -31.31
N PRO A 593 -7.09 -21.02 -30.34
CA PRO A 593 -6.39 -22.05 -29.57
C PRO A 593 -7.37 -22.84 -28.69
N SER A 594 -6.97 -24.06 -28.30
CA SER A 594 -7.74 -24.84 -27.32
C SER A 594 -7.65 -24.28 -25.93
N PHE A 595 -6.50 -23.71 -25.59
CA PHE A 595 -6.22 -23.03 -24.33
C PHE A 595 -5.06 -22.05 -24.51
N ALA A 596 -4.90 -21.14 -23.55
CA ALA A 596 -3.76 -20.25 -23.49
C ALA A 596 -3.24 -20.15 -22.04
N ILE A 597 -1.91 -20.02 -21.90
CA ILE A 597 -1.23 -19.87 -20.61
C ILE A 597 -0.66 -18.46 -20.55
N TYR A 598 -0.83 -17.82 -19.38
CA TYR A 598 -0.36 -16.47 -19.09
C TYR A 598 0.48 -16.47 -17.83
N ILE A 599 1.69 -15.92 -17.90
CA ILE A 599 2.58 -15.74 -16.75
C ILE A 599 2.89 -14.26 -16.63
N GLY A 600 2.74 -13.72 -15.44
CA GLY A 600 3.00 -12.30 -15.20
C GLY A 600 3.12 -11.94 -13.73
N PHE A 601 3.36 -10.66 -13.49
CA PHE A 601 3.49 -10.07 -12.16
C PHE A 601 2.32 -9.11 -11.91
N GLY A 602 1.76 -9.13 -10.71
CA GLY A 602 0.52 -8.43 -10.36
C GLY A 602 -0.74 -9.24 -10.70
N GLN A 603 -1.91 -8.73 -10.30
CA GLN A 603 -3.20 -9.29 -10.71
C GLN A 603 -3.49 -8.98 -12.18
N ALA A 604 -4.51 -9.60 -12.77
CA ALA A 604 -4.85 -9.40 -14.17
C ALA A 604 -5.35 -7.98 -14.47
N PHE A 605 -6.06 -7.36 -13.50
CA PHE A 605 -6.53 -5.98 -13.51
C PHE A 605 -6.72 -5.43 -12.10
#